data_4803728d6da64f3e3166cddd7ff1cc35
#
_entry.id   4803728d6da64f3e3166cddd7ff1cc35
#
_cell.length_a   1.000
_cell.length_b   1.000
_cell.length_c   1.000
_cell.angle_alpha   90.00
_cell.angle_beta   90.00
_cell.angle_gamma   90.00
#
_symmetry.space_group_name_H-M   'P 1'
#
loop_
_entity.id
_entity.type
_entity.pdbx_description
1 polymer ?
#
loop_
_entity_poly.entity_id
_entity_poly.type
_entity_poly.pdbx_seq_one_letter_code
_entity_poly.pdbx_strand_id
1 'polypeptide(L)'
;MTLNTSPVQARPEVVRYIKLLFLIMAGGAIYPLLYLRQNFELTLLSTFGISLAELSVAYSILGMAFVFSYVPSGWLADRFSPRVLLTFSVSMTGVIGLWYATLPSAFWISVIFGLWGCTTGLTFWAALIKGCSLLAPEHLQARYFGLLEGGRGLFEALLATIAVAWFAYAVSSLGVADEEAMVQVIYFYSLVCLVISVFLWVVLKEADDRASTAPTQAEEAAAGLTETLTDLWSLATNIRVWLVALCILTGYQVFWATYSYSAFLQTQFGLDAVAVAALTTVRLWMRPVGAVIAGFIGDRYHPVRSLGVAIAFAGLSLLGLLVLPADSPYTLLYFAVATSSVLIYGVRGIYWASFNTTRVAPQRAGLAIGMVSMIGYTPDIYMPMLNTYLITTYGEAVGYQLYFGSVGVTAFFGAGAAFYLLHLSKDDEPLSST
;
A
#
# COMPACT_ATOMS: atom_id res chain seq x y z
N MET A 1 -49.03 -25.23 -23.13
CA MET A 1 -48.34 -24.05 -22.59
C MET A 1 -47.33 -24.58 -21.59
N THR A 2 -46.19 -25.01 -22.06
CA THR A 2 -45.09 -25.62 -21.27
C THR A 2 -44.15 -24.52 -20.82
N LEU A 3 -44.14 -24.23 -19.53
CA LEU A 3 -43.18 -23.31 -18.89
C LEU A 3 -41.79 -23.94 -18.96
N ASN A 4 -40.97 -23.43 -19.87
CA ASN A 4 -39.59 -23.81 -20.06
C ASN A 4 -38.76 -23.08 -18.96
N THR A 5 -38.61 -23.70 -17.79
CA THR A 5 -37.71 -23.26 -16.73
C THR A 5 -36.30 -23.69 -17.09
N SER A 6 -35.64 -22.94 -17.98
CA SER A 6 -34.18 -23.05 -18.12
C SER A 6 -33.51 -22.68 -16.79
N PRO A 7 -32.51 -23.47 -16.32
CA PRO A 7 -31.79 -23.14 -15.11
C PRO A 7 -31.13 -21.77 -15.30
N VAL A 8 -31.25 -20.91 -14.27
CA VAL A 8 -30.66 -19.58 -14.25
C VAL A 8 -29.16 -19.71 -14.45
N GLN A 9 -28.70 -19.60 -15.69
CA GLN A 9 -27.29 -19.36 -15.98
C GLN A 9 -26.97 -18.01 -15.34
N ALA A 10 -26.18 -18.05 -14.26
CA ALA A 10 -25.68 -16.82 -13.63
C ALA A 10 -25.07 -15.96 -14.73
N ARG A 11 -25.62 -14.75 -14.92
CA ARG A 11 -25.21 -13.86 -16.01
C ARG A 11 -23.68 -13.75 -15.94
N PRO A 12 -22.94 -13.86 -17.05
CA PRO A 12 -21.48 -13.87 -17.08
C PRO A 12 -20.87 -12.65 -16.38
N GLU A 13 -21.60 -11.54 -16.29
CA GLU A 13 -21.22 -10.35 -15.51
C GLU A 13 -21.17 -10.61 -14.00
N VAL A 14 -22.14 -11.30 -13.42
CA VAL A 14 -22.19 -11.60 -11.98
C VAL A 14 -20.98 -12.43 -11.57
N VAL A 15 -20.62 -13.42 -12.38
CA VAL A 15 -19.44 -14.27 -12.14
C VAL A 15 -18.15 -13.44 -12.15
N ARG A 16 -18.02 -12.45 -13.07
CA ARG A 16 -16.87 -11.55 -13.11
C ARG A 16 -16.77 -10.69 -11.83
N TYR A 17 -17.88 -10.12 -11.36
CA TYR A 17 -17.89 -9.33 -10.12
C TYR A 17 -17.61 -10.19 -8.89
N ILE A 18 -18.07 -11.45 -8.83
CA ILE A 18 -17.71 -12.38 -7.76
C ILE A 18 -16.19 -12.62 -7.75
N LYS A 19 -15.60 -12.91 -8.91
CA LYS A 19 -14.14 -13.08 -9.03
C LYS A 19 -13.37 -11.82 -8.62
N LEU A 20 -13.85 -10.65 -9.05
CA LEU A 20 -13.27 -9.37 -8.64
C LEU A 20 -13.36 -9.16 -7.12
N LEU A 21 -14.47 -9.53 -6.48
CA LEU A 21 -14.64 -9.46 -5.04
C LEU A 21 -13.56 -10.30 -4.31
N PHE A 22 -13.27 -11.51 -4.78
CA PHE A 22 -12.21 -12.33 -4.17
C PHE A 22 -10.81 -11.77 -4.43
N LEU A 23 -10.55 -11.11 -5.56
CA LEU A 23 -9.31 -10.37 -5.78
C LEU A 23 -9.19 -9.17 -4.81
N ILE A 24 -10.29 -8.45 -4.58
CA ILE A 24 -10.38 -7.36 -3.60
C ILE A 24 -10.08 -7.88 -2.19
N MET A 25 -10.74 -8.96 -1.78
CA MET A 25 -10.54 -9.58 -0.47
C MET A 25 -9.09 -10.04 -0.28
N ALA A 26 -8.50 -10.70 -1.29
CA ALA A 26 -7.10 -11.09 -1.26
C ALA A 26 -6.15 -9.88 -1.10
N GLY A 27 -6.38 -8.84 -1.90
CA GLY A 27 -5.56 -7.63 -1.87
C GLY A 27 -5.73 -6.80 -0.59
N GLY A 28 -6.87 -6.88 0.08
CA GLY A 28 -7.12 -6.21 1.38
C GLY A 28 -6.67 -7.03 2.58
N ALA A 29 -6.61 -8.38 2.48
CA ALA A 29 -6.25 -9.25 3.60
C ALA A 29 -4.75 -9.51 3.74
N ILE A 30 -3.99 -9.48 2.64
CA ILE A 30 -2.60 -9.95 2.64
C ILE A 30 -1.65 -9.02 3.39
N TYR A 31 -1.90 -7.70 3.39
CA TYR A 31 -1.00 -6.70 3.97
C TYR A 31 -1.19 -6.43 5.48
N PRO A 32 -2.40 -6.45 6.07
CA PRO A 32 -2.58 -6.12 7.48
C PRO A 32 -1.69 -6.91 8.44
N LEU A 33 -1.46 -8.20 8.16
CA LEU A 33 -0.60 -9.05 8.97
C LEU A 33 0.87 -8.58 8.96
N LEU A 34 1.35 -8.09 7.83
CA LEU A 34 2.71 -7.57 7.67
C LEU A 34 2.87 -6.21 8.37
N TYR A 35 1.81 -5.41 8.39
CA TYR A 35 1.85 -4.03 8.86
C TYR A 35 1.08 -3.84 10.18
N LEU A 36 1.08 -4.83 11.07
CA LEU A 36 0.44 -4.75 12.40
C LEU A 36 0.93 -3.57 13.23
N ARG A 37 2.19 -3.13 13.03
CA ARG A 37 2.74 -1.94 13.70
C ARG A 37 1.89 -0.68 13.49
N GLN A 38 1.15 -0.59 12.40
CA GLN A 38 0.31 0.58 12.11
C GLN A 38 -0.77 0.85 13.17
N ASN A 39 -1.20 -0.20 13.90
CA ASN A 39 -2.21 -0.12 14.95
C ASN A 39 -1.63 -0.48 16.33
N PHE A 40 -0.57 -1.30 16.40
CA PHE A 40 -0.10 -1.96 17.62
C PHE A 40 1.42 -1.92 17.77
N GLU A 41 2.12 -0.81 17.40
CA GLU A 41 3.59 -0.81 17.39
C GLU A 41 4.19 -1.16 18.75
N LEU A 42 3.81 -0.47 19.83
CA LEU A 42 4.38 -0.74 21.16
C LEU A 42 3.95 -2.10 21.71
N THR A 43 2.69 -2.49 21.47
CA THR A 43 2.20 -3.82 21.86
C THR A 43 2.96 -4.93 21.14
N LEU A 44 3.34 -4.74 19.86
CA LEU A 44 4.20 -5.69 19.15
C LEU A 44 5.58 -5.80 19.78
N LEU A 45 6.21 -4.67 20.11
CA LEU A 45 7.53 -4.66 20.73
C LEU A 45 7.51 -5.40 22.06
N SER A 46 6.51 -5.18 22.92
CA SER A 46 6.36 -5.87 24.20
C SER A 46 6.05 -7.35 24.01
N THR A 47 5.11 -7.70 23.12
CA THR A 47 4.69 -9.09 22.85
C THR A 47 5.86 -9.97 22.39
N PHE A 48 6.70 -9.45 21.49
CA PHE A 48 7.84 -10.20 20.96
C PHE A 48 9.12 -10.00 21.79
N GLY A 49 9.14 -9.11 22.77
CA GLY A 49 10.33 -8.78 23.54
C GLY A 49 11.47 -8.24 22.67
N ILE A 50 11.14 -7.49 21.60
CA ILE A 50 12.11 -6.95 20.64
C ILE A 50 12.20 -5.43 20.74
N SER A 51 13.34 -4.90 20.34
CA SER A 51 13.56 -3.46 20.21
C SER A 51 12.94 -2.89 18.92
N LEU A 52 12.70 -1.57 18.92
CA LEU A 52 12.30 -0.85 17.71
C LEU A 52 13.32 -1.01 16.57
N ALA A 53 14.61 -1.12 16.92
CA ALA A 53 15.69 -1.33 15.94
C ALA A 53 15.54 -2.69 15.23
N GLU A 54 15.29 -3.76 15.97
CA GLU A 54 15.08 -5.11 15.41
C GLU A 54 13.83 -5.17 14.53
N LEU A 55 12.73 -4.55 14.97
CA LEU A 55 11.52 -4.44 14.17
C LEU A 55 11.79 -3.67 12.87
N SER A 56 12.54 -2.58 12.94
CA SER A 56 12.86 -1.74 11.78
C SER A 56 13.78 -2.44 10.79
N VAL A 57 14.73 -3.27 11.25
CA VAL A 57 15.53 -4.14 10.39
C VAL A 57 14.61 -5.11 9.63
N ALA A 58 13.65 -5.74 10.30
CA ALA A 58 12.70 -6.64 9.66
C ALA A 58 11.89 -5.92 8.55
N TYR A 59 11.38 -4.71 8.82
CA TYR A 59 10.69 -3.91 7.80
C TYR A 59 11.60 -3.50 6.64
N SER A 60 12.86 -3.18 6.90
CA SER A 60 13.82 -2.85 5.83
C SER A 60 14.11 -4.07 4.95
N ILE A 61 14.17 -5.27 5.53
CA ILE A 61 14.30 -6.54 4.77
C ILE A 61 13.06 -6.76 3.90
N LEU A 62 11.85 -6.54 4.44
CA LEU A 62 10.61 -6.59 3.68
C LEU A 62 10.64 -5.61 2.50
N GLY A 63 11.06 -4.36 2.73
CA GLY A 63 11.19 -3.33 1.70
C GLY A 63 12.20 -3.69 0.61
N MET A 64 13.36 -4.23 1.00
CA MET A 64 14.35 -4.74 0.03
C MET A 64 13.75 -5.87 -0.81
N ALA A 65 13.06 -6.83 -0.18
CA ALA A 65 12.41 -7.91 -0.90
C ALA A 65 11.37 -7.39 -1.90
N PHE A 66 10.60 -6.35 -1.57
CA PHE A 66 9.68 -5.70 -2.51
C PHE A 66 10.43 -5.10 -3.71
N VAL A 67 11.43 -4.26 -3.47
CA VAL A 67 12.17 -3.57 -4.53
C VAL A 67 12.79 -4.57 -5.51
N PHE A 68 13.43 -5.64 -5.00
CA PHE A 68 14.00 -6.68 -5.84
C PHE A 68 12.96 -7.59 -6.51
N SER A 69 11.74 -7.63 -6.00
CA SER A 69 10.66 -8.46 -6.53
C SER A 69 9.94 -7.85 -7.74
N TYR A 70 9.97 -6.54 -7.94
CA TYR A 70 9.14 -5.88 -8.96
C TYR A 70 9.39 -6.42 -10.38
N VAL A 71 10.64 -6.61 -10.79
CA VAL A 71 10.98 -7.14 -12.11
C VAL A 71 10.67 -8.64 -12.23
N PRO A 72 11.15 -9.52 -11.31
CA PRO A 72 10.83 -10.94 -11.36
C PRO A 72 9.34 -11.26 -11.22
N SER A 73 8.56 -10.41 -10.53
CA SER A 73 7.12 -10.60 -10.34
C SER A 73 6.36 -10.58 -11.67
N GLY A 74 6.70 -9.64 -12.58
CA GLY A 74 6.13 -9.60 -13.93
C GLY A 74 6.42 -10.89 -14.70
N TRP A 75 7.67 -11.34 -14.69
CA TRP A 75 8.09 -12.58 -15.35
C TRP A 75 7.35 -13.83 -14.82
N LEU A 76 7.11 -13.92 -13.51
CA LEU A 76 6.31 -14.99 -12.92
C LEU A 76 4.84 -14.88 -13.33
N ALA A 77 4.27 -13.67 -13.31
CA ALA A 77 2.89 -13.45 -13.69
C ALA A 77 2.62 -13.81 -15.18
N ASP A 78 3.62 -13.71 -16.04
CA ASP A 78 3.48 -14.12 -17.44
C ASP A 78 3.47 -15.64 -17.63
N ARG A 79 4.17 -16.39 -16.79
CA ARG A 79 4.32 -17.85 -16.89
C ARG A 79 3.32 -18.65 -16.10
N PHE A 80 2.84 -18.10 -15.01
CA PHE A 80 1.90 -18.80 -14.13
C PHE A 80 0.54 -18.10 -14.15
N SER A 81 -0.51 -18.88 -13.93
CA SER A 81 -1.85 -18.31 -13.85
C SER A 81 -2.03 -17.47 -12.57
N PRO A 82 -2.84 -16.40 -12.62
CA PRO A 82 -3.19 -15.62 -11.44
C PRO A 82 -3.76 -16.47 -10.31
N ARG A 83 -4.52 -17.53 -10.63
CA ARG A 83 -5.06 -18.47 -9.65
C ARG A 83 -3.96 -19.11 -8.82
N VAL A 84 -2.95 -19.69 -9.46
CA VAL A 84 -1.84 -20.37 -8.75
C VAL A 84 -1.04 -19.41 -7.93
N LEU A 85 -0.62 -18.28 -8.50
CA LEU A 85 0.23 -17.29 -7.82
C LEU A 85 -0.49 -16.64 -6.64
N LEU A 86 -1.74 -16.19 -6.81
CA LEU A 86 -2.51 -15.55 -5.75
C LEU A 86 -2.84 -16.53 -4.62
N THR A 87 -3.26 -17.74 -4.94
CA THR A 87 -3.53 -18.78 -3.92
C THR A 87 -2.27 -19.10 -3.13
N PHE A 88 -1.14 -19.32 -3.82
CA PHE A 88 0.15 -19.57 -3.18
C PHE A 88 0.54 -18.40 -2.26
N SER A 89 0.48 -17.17 -2.75
CA SER A 89 0.86 -15.97 -2.00
C SER A 89 0.06 -15.81 -0.71
N VAL A 90 -1.27 -15.86 -0.83
CA VAL A 90 -2.17 -15.62 0.31
C VAL A 90 -2.09 -16.77 1.31
N SER A 91 -2.00 -18.04 0.84
CA SER A 91 -1.84 -19.19 1.73
C SER A 91 -0.51 -19.16 2.47
N MET A 92 0.60 -18.90 1.76
CA MET A 92 1.93 -18.83 2.40
C MET A 92 2.02 -17.65 3.37
N THR A 93 1.43 -16.51 3.06
CA THR A 93 1.36 -15.39 4.00
C THR A 93 0.64 -15.79 5.29
N GLY A 94 -0.48 -16.51 5.19
CA GLY A 94 -1.21 -17.03 6.35
C GLY A 94 -0.40 -18.09 7.14
N VAL A 95 0.25 -19.04 6.47
CA VAL A 95 1.09 -20.07 7.12
C VAL A 95 2.27 -19.42 7.84
N ILE A 96 2.95 -18.47 7.21
CA ILE A 96 4.04 -17.71 7.84
C ILE A 96 3.52 -16.91 9.03
N GLY A 97 2.26 -16.39 8.95
CA GLY A 97 1.60 -15.73 10.06
C GLY A 97 1.34 -16.65 11.26
N LEU A 98 1.00 -17.93 11.04
CA LEU A 98 0.91 -18.92 12.13
C LEU A 98 2.28 -19.15 12.79
N TRP A 99 3.35 -19.16 12.00
CA TRP A 99 4.70 -19.20 12.56
C TRP A 99 5.03 -17.91 13.35
N TYR A 100 4.68 -16.75 12.83
CA TYR A 100 4.86 -15.48 13.55
C TYR A 100 4.13 -15.45 14.89
N ALA A 101 2.95 -16.06 15.00
CA ALA A 101 2.18 -16.20 16.24
C ALA A 101 2.86 -17.06 17.32
N THR A 102 3.89 -17.84 16.98
CA THR A 102 4.69 -18.60 17.97
C THR A 102 5.72 -17.75 18.72
N LEU A 103 5.73 -16.45 18.51
CA LEU A 103 6.63 -15.47 19.13
C LEU A 103 8.12 -15.81 18.91
N PRO A 104 8.57 -15.95 17.66
CA PRO A 104 9.95 -16.29 17.37
C PRO A 104 10.91 -15.14 17.73
N SER A 105 12.21 -15.44 17.88
CA SER A 105 13.24 -14.44 18.14
C SER A 105 13.40 -13.43 17.01
N ALA A 106 14.03 -12.25 17.27
CA ALA A 106 14.26 -11.17 16.33
C ALA A 106 14.89 -11.61 14.99
N PHE A 107 15.82 -12.58 15.04
CA PHE A 107 16.39 -13.16 13.82
C PHE A 107 15.33 -13.82 12.94
N TRP A 108 14.47 -14.65 13.52
CA TRP A 108 13.42 -15.34 12.77
C TRP A 108 12.30 -14.39 12.33
N ILE A 109 12.04 -13.32 13.08
CA ILE A 109 11.14 -12.24 12.63
C ILE A 109 11.68 -11.61 11.35
N SER A 110 12.98 -11.33 11.27
CA SER A 110 13.61 -10.79 10.06
C SER A 110 13.48 -11.76 8.88
N VAL A 111 13.63 -13.09 9.11
CA VAL A 111 13.40 -14.11 8.08
C VAL A 111 11.94 -14.14 7.64
N ILE A 112 10.99 -14.09 8.57
CA ILE A 112 9.54 -14.04 8.30
C ILE A 112 9.21 -12.83 7.42
N PHE A 113 9.74 -11.66 7.72
CA PHE A 113 9.51 -10.44 6.93
C PHE A 113 10.10 -10.55 5.52
N GLY A 114 11.27 -11.16 5.37
CA GLY A 114 11.85 -11.49 4.07
C GLY A 114 10.97 -12.44 3.25
N LEU A 115 10.46 -13.50 3.88
CA LEU A 115 9.53 -14.45 3.26
C LEU A 115 8.21 -13.78 2.88
N TRP A 116 7.64 -12.92 3.74
CA TRP A 116 6.47 -12.13 3.40
C TRP A 116 6.73 -11.17 2.24
N GLY A 117 7.92 -10.58 2.15
CA GLY A 117 8.32 -9.78 0.99
C GLY A 117 8.30 -10.58 -0.31
N CYS A 118 8.77 -11.83 -0.28
CA CYS A 118 8.69 -12.73 -1.42
C CYS A 118 7.23 -13.11 -1.76
N THR A 119 6.42 -13.49 -0.77
CA THR A 119 5.03 -13.91 -1.03
C THR A 119 4.15 -12.76 -1.49
N THR A 120 4.38 -11.53 -1.02
CA THR A 120 3.52 -10.38 -1.34
C THR A 120 4.07 -9.52 -2.47
N GLY A 121 5.39 -9.40 -2.62
CA GLY A 121 6.03 -8.65 -3.70
C GLY A 121 6.20 -9.49 -4.96
N LEU A 122 6.83 -10.67 -4.83
CA LEU A 122 7.22 -11.48 -5.98
C LEU A 122 6.05 -12.23 -6.62
N THR A 123 5.18 -12.86 -5.81
CA THR A 123 4.15 -13.76 -6.34
C THR A 123 2.74 -13.17 -6.32
N PHE A 124 2.50 -12.07 -5.57
CA PHE A 124 1.15 -11.53 -5.42
C PHE A 124 0.85 -10.34 -6.35
N TRP A 125 1.69 -9.30 -6.32
CA TRP A 125 1.29 -8.00 -6.89
C TRP A 125 1.00 -8.04 -8.38
N ALA A 126 1.95 -8.52 -9.20
CA ALA A 126 1.74 -8.60 -10.65
C ALA A 126 0.62 -9.57 -11.02
N ALA A 127 0.47 -10.68 -10.27
CA ALA A 127 -0.61 -11.64 -10.47
C ALA A 127 -2.00 -11.05 -10.16
N LEU A 128 -2.11 -10.18 -9.12
CA LEU A 128 -3.34 -9.47 -8.79
C LEU A 128 -3.76 -8.52 -9.92
N ILE A 129 -2.82 -7.73 -10.41
CA ILE A 129 -3.05 -6.79 -11.52
C ILE A 129 -3.45 -7.53 -12.79
N LYS A 130 -2.72 -8.60 -13.15
CA LYS A 130 -3.06 -9.46 -14.30
C LYS A 130 -4.43 -10.12 -14.14
N GLY A 131 -4.72 -10.66 -12.96
CA GLY A 131 -6.03 -11.26 -12.67
C GLY A 131 -7.18 -10.28 -12.83
N CYS A 132 -7.02 -9.04 -12.36
CA CYS A 132 -8.00 -7.98 -12.55
C CYS A 132 -8.16 -7.59 -14.03
N SER A 133 -7.06 -7.43 -14.75
CA SER A 133 -7.07 -7.10 -16.19
C SER A 133 -7.78 -8.15 -17.03
N LEU A 134 -7.55 -9.43 -16.76
CA LEU A 134 -8.19 -10.54 -17.48
C LEU A 134 -9.72 -10.64 -17.22
N LEU A 135 -10.17 -10.19 -16.03
CA LEU A 135 -11.60 -10.15 -15.71
C LEU A 135 -12.31 -8.96 -16.33
N ALA A 136 -11.61 -7.84 -16.49
CA ALA A 136 -12.18 -6.59 -16.92
C ALA A 136 -12.40 -6.56 -18.44
N PRO A 137 -13.61 -6.24 -18.93
CA PRO A 137 -13.81 -5.92 -20.34
C PRO A 137 -12.95 -4.71 -20.76
N GLU A 138 -12.50 -4.64 -22.01
CA GLU A 138 -11.62 -3.56 -22.51
C GLU A 138 -12.15 -2.15 -22.19
N HIS A 139 -13.44 -1.92 -22.36
CA HIS A 139 -14.09 -0.63 -22.11
C HIS A 139 -14.40 -0.35 -20.63
N LEU A 140 -14.12 -1.29 -19.71
CA LEU A 140 -14.38 -1.17 -18.27
C LEU A 140 -13.11 -1.33 -17.40
N GLN A 141 -11.93 -1.35 -18.00
CA GLN A 141 -10.65 -1.55 -17.28
C GLN A 141 -10.50 -0.57 -16.12
N ALA A 142 -10.69 0.73 -16.36
CA ALA A 142 -10.57 1.75 -15.32
C ALA A 142 -11.54 1.51 -14.14
N ARG A 143 -12.77 1.08 -14.43
CA ARG A 143 -13.78 0.75 -13.41
C ARG A 143 -13.36 -0.43 -12.55
N TYR A 144 -12.83 -1.51 -13.16
CA TYR A 144 -12.40 -2.70 -12.43
C TYR A 144 -11.19 -2.42 -11.54
N PHE A 145 -10.20 -1.67 -12.03
CA PHE A 145 -9.05 -1.25 -11.21
C PHE A 145 -9.45 -0.28 -10.11
N GLY A 146 -10.37 0.65 -10.37
CA GLY A 146 -10.92 1.54 -9.35
C GLY A 146 -11.65 0.77 -8.23
N LEU A 147 -12.47 -0.23 -8.60
CA LEU A 147 -13.14 -1.12 -7.63
C LEU A 147 -12.14 -1.98 -6.87
N LEU A 148 -11.08 -2.48 -7.52
CA LEU A 148 -10.02 -3.23 -6.86
C LEU A 148 -9.33 -2.37 -5.80
N GLU A 149 -8.87 -1.17 -6.14
CA GLU A 149 -8.13 -0.31 -5.21
C GLU A 149 -9.00 0.21 -4.07
N GLY A 150 -10.20 0.73 -4.38
CA GLY A 150 -11.15 1.18 -3.36
C GLY A 150 -11.63 0.05 -2.46
N GLY A 151 -11.94 -1.10 -3.06
CA GLY A 151 -12.42 -2.29 -2.35
C GLY A 151 -11.35 -2.89 -1.44
N ARG A 152 -10.09 -2.93 -1.86
CA ARG A 152 -8.95 -3.38 -1.02
C ARG A 152 -8.85 -2.52 0.24
N GLY A 153 -8.88 -1.20 0.08
CA GLY A 153 -8.83 -0.27 1.21
C GLY A 153 -10.00 -0.45 2.17
N LEU A 154 -11.21 -0.64 1.63
CA LEU A 154 -12.41 -0.91 2.43
C LEU A 154 -12.29 -2.23 3.20
N PHE A 155 -11.86 -3.30 2.53
CA PHE A 155 -11.72 -4.61 3.16
C PHE A 155 -10.63 -4.63 4.23
N GLU A 156 -9.50 -3.94 4.01
CA GLU A 156 -8.44 -3.72 5.00
C GLU A 156 -8.98 -2.99 6.24
N ALA A 157 -9.76 -1.92 6.05
CA ALA A 157 -10.36 -1.16 7.14
C ALA A 157 -11.38 -2.00 7.95
N LEU A 158 -12.19 -2.83 7.27
CA LEU A 158 -13.12 -3.76 7.94
C LEU A 158 -12.37 -4.79 8.79
N LEU A 159 -11.34 -5.42 8.24
CA LEU A 159 -10.52 -6.38 8.98
C LEU A 159 -9.82 -5.74 10.18
N ALA A 160 -9.26 -4.53 10.01
CA ALA A 160 -8.63 -3.80 11.10
C ALA A 160 -9.65 -3.44 12.19
N THR A 161 -10.87 -3.04 11.81
CA THR A 161 -11.94 -2.75 12.77
C THR A 161 -12.32 -3.99 13.59
N ILE A 162 -12.45 -5.16 12.94
CA ILE A 162 -12.75 -6.42 13.63
C ILE A 162 -11.60 -6.80 14.57
N ALA A 163 -10.35 -6.72 14.11
CA ALA A 163 -9.16 -7.06 14.90
C ALA A 163 -9.02 -6.16 16.13
N VAL A 164 -9.20 -4.85 15.97
CA VAL A 164 -9.12 -3.88 17.06
C VAL A 164 -10.30 -4.03 18.03
N ALA A 165 -11.51 -4.27 17.53
CA ALA A 165 -12.66 -4.53 18.38
C ALA A 165 -12.48 -5.81 19.22
N TRP A 166 -11.92 -6.88 18.61
CA TRP A 166 -11.56 -8.10 19.34
C TRP A 166 -10.49 -7.84 20.40
N PHE A 167 -9.40 -7.16 20.04
CA PHE A 167 -8.33 -6.80 20.95
C PHE A 167 -8.88 -6.01 22.16
N ALA A 168 -9.68 -4.97 21.89
CA ALA A 168 -10.30 -4.16 22.94
C ALA A 168 -11.22 -4.99 23.85
N TYR A 169 -12.04 -5.88 23.29
CA TYR A 169 -12.93 -6.76 24.04
C TYR A 169 -12.12 -7.76 24.91
N ALA A 170 -11.09 -8.38 24.36
CA ALA A 170 -10.25 -9.33 25.07
C ALA A 170 -9.55 -8.66 26.28
N VAL A 171 -8.95 -7.50 26.07
CA VAL A 171 -8.23 -6.77 27.13
C VAL A 171 -9.21 -6.19 28.15
N SER A 172 -10.23 -5.44 27.72
CA SER A 172 -11.10 -4.66 28.64
C SER A 172 -12.19 -5.48 29.31
N SER A 173 -12.72 -6.52 28.64
CA SER A 173 -13.86 -7.29 29.13
C SER A 173 -13.49 -8.67 29.64
N LEU A 174 -12.52 -9.35 29.00
CA LEU A 174 -12.08 -10.68 29.41
C LEU A 174 -10.86 -10.65 30.33
N GLY A 175 -10.18 -9.49 30.51
CA GLY A 175 -8.99 -9.34 31.32
C GLY A 175 -7.76 -10.07 30.76
N VAL A 176 -7.74 -10.33 29.45
CA VAL A 176 -6.61 -10.96 28.76
C VAL A 176 -5.47 -9.95 28.67
N ALA A 177 -4.22 -10.41 28.86
CA ALA A 177 -3.05 -9.55 28.70
C ALA A 177 -2.91 -9.04 27.25
N ASP A 178 -2.40 -7.83 27.06
CA ASP A 178 -2.22 -7.20 25.74
C ASP A 178 -1.43 -8.11 24.79
N GLU A 179 -0.42 -8.79 25.30
CA GLU A 179 0.44 -9.71 24.54
C GLU A 179 -0.34 -10.93 24.02
N GLU A 180 -1.17 -11.55 24.86
CA GLU A 180 -2.01 -12.68 24.47
C GLU A 180 -3.10 -12.24 23.49
N ALA A 181 -3.74 -11.10 23.72
CA ALA A 181 -4.71 -10.52 22.80
C ALA A 181 -4.08 -10.21 21.42
N MET A 182 -2.82 -9.77 21.41
CA MET A 182 -2.06 -9.54 20.18
C MET A 182 -1.81 -10.82 19.39
N VAL A 183 -1.44 -11.91 20.06
CA VAL A 183 -1.28 -13.23 19.43
C VAL A 183 -2.60 -13.69 18.80
N GLN A 184 -3.74 -13.45 19.44
CA GLN A 184 -5.06 -13.76 18.88
C GLN A 184 -5.35 -12.91 17.62
N VAL A 185 -4.94 -11.66 17.57
CA VAL A 185 -5.02 -10.80 16.37
C VAL A 185 -4.17 -11.37 15.22
N ILE A 186 -2.96 -11.87 15.52
CA ILE A 186 -2.10 -12.51 14.51
C ILE A 186 -2.77 -13.78 13.97
N TYR A 187 -3.36 -14.62 14.82
CA TYR A 187 -4.13 -15.80 14.39
C TYR A 187 -5.32 -15.40 13.52
N PHE A 188 -6.07 -14.36 13.90
CA PHE A 188 -7.20 -13.87 13.12
C PHE A 188 -6.80 -13.54 11.68
N TYR A 189 -5.79 -12.70 11.48
CA TYR A 189 -5.34 -12.34 10.14
C TYR A 189 -4.76 -13.53 9.36
N SER A 190 -4.04 -14.43 10.03
CA SER A 190 -3.49 -15.64 9.42
C SER A 190 -4.60 -16.55 8.90
N LEU A 191 -5.64 -16.78 9.71
CA LEU A 191 -6.79 -17.60 9.34
C LEU A 191 -7.60 -16.96 8.20
N VAL A 192 -7.78 -15.64 8.22
CA VAL A 192 -8.44 -14.90 7.12
C VAL A 192 -7.69 -15.13 5.79
N CYS A 193 -6.36 -15.05 5.79
CA CYS A 193 -5.56 -15.34 4.61
C CYS A 193 -5.76 -16.80 4.14
N LEU A 194 -5.72 -17.77 5.04
CA LEU A 194 -5.91 -19.19 4.71
C LEU A 194 -7.31 -19.46 4.13
N VAL A 195 -8.36 -18.89 4.71
CA VAL A 195 -9.73 -19.03 4.22
C VAL A 195 -9.88 -18.41 2.83
N ILE A 196 -9.36 -17.19 2.63
CA ILE A 196 -9.41 -16.51 1.31
C ILE A 196 -8.64 -17.30 0.27
N SER A 197 -7.52 -17.92 0.61
CA SER A 197 -6.73 -18.72 -0.35
C SER A 197 -7.50 -19.92 -0.88
N VAL A 198 -8.30 -20.59 -0.05
CA VAL A 198 -9.19 -21.68 -0.47
C VAL A 198 -10.23 -21.18 -1.46
N PHE A 199 -10.86 -20.04 -1.16
CA PHE A 199 -11.85 -19.45 -2.08
C PHE A 199 -11.22 -19.00 -3.41
N LEU A 200 -10.03 -18.41 -3.39
CA LEU A 200 -9.29 -18.05 -4.62
C LEU A 200 -9.07 -19.26 -5.51
N TRP A 201 -8.64 -20.38 -4.91
CA TRP A 201 -8.42 -21.61 -5.64
C TRP A 201 -9.67 -22.13 -6.33
N VAL A 202 -10.83 -22.05 -5.69
CA VAL A 202 -12.10 -22.52 -6.23
C VAL A 202 -12.67 -21.54 -7.26
N VAL A 203 -12.69 -20.24 -6.93
CA VAL A 203 -13.39 -19.22 -7.72
C VAL A 203 -12.64 -18.82 -8.99
N LEU A 204 -11.31 -18.84 -8.98
CA LEU A 204 -10.49 -18.44 -10.13
C LEU A 204 -10.23 -19.59 -11.13
N LYS A 205 -10.85 -20.75 -10.98
CA LYS A 205 -10.59 -21.94 -11.83
C LYS A 205 -10.70 -21.65 -13.33
N GLU A 206 -11.70 -20.88 -13.77
CA GLU A 206 -11.90 -20.52 -15.19
C GLU A 206 -10.94 -19.42 -15.70
N ALA A 207 -10.18 -18.76 -14.83
CA ALA A 207 -9.18 -17.78 -15.25
C ALA A 207 -7.94 -18.46 -15.86
N ASP A 208 -7.69 -19.73 -15.52
CA ASP A 208 -6.57 -20.51 -16.06
C ASP A 208 -6.75 -20.79 -17.57
N ASP A 209 -7.99 -21.07 -18.01
CA ASP A 209 -8.28 -21.40 -19.41
C ASP A 209 -8.03 -20.21 -20.36
N ARG A 210 -8.23 -18.99 -19.87
CA ARG A 210 -7.99 -17.75 -20.65
C ARG A 210 -6.53 -17.30 -20.62
N ALA A 211 -5.81 -17.53 -19.52
CA ALA A 211 -4.41 -17.19 -19.41
C ALA A 211 -3.53 -18.06 -20.32
N SER A 212 -3.94 -19.33 -20.56
CA SER A 212 -3.23 -20.25 -21.45
C SER A 212 -3.44 -19.97 -22.94
N THR A 213 -4.45 -19.18 -23.32
CA THR A 213 -4.79 -18.84 -24.71
C THR A 213 -4.33 -17.43 -25.13
N ALA A 214 -3.87 -16.60 -24.20
CA ALA A 214 -3.30 -15.29 -24.53
C ALA A 214 -1.93 -15.48 -25.22
N PRO A 215 -1.66 -14.79 -26.36
CA PRO A 215 -0.34 -14.83 -26.97
C PRO A 215 0.72 -14.44 -25.96
N THR A 216 1.75 -15.25 -25.85
CA THR A 216 2.88 -14.99 -24.97
C THR A 216 3.58 -13.73 -25.47
N GLN A 217 3.52 -12.62 -24.75
CA GLN A 217 4.33 -11.42 -25.03
C GLN A 217 5.85 -11.69 -24.94
N ALA A 218 6.24 -12.93 -24.73
CA ALA A 218 7.63 -13.38 -24.72
C ALA A 218 8.32 -13.25 -26.09
N GLU A 219 7.58 -13.12 -27.18
CA GLU A 219 8.17 -12.89 -28.51
C GLU A 219 8.50 -11.42 -28.79
N GLU A 220 7.88 -10.46 -28.06
CA GLU A 220 8.23 -9.04 -28.12
C GLU A 220 9.38 -8.66 -27.15
N ALA A 221 9.72 -9.51 -26.19
CA ALA A 221 10.77 -9.27 -25.18
C ALA A 221 12.19 -9.60 -25.65
N ALA A 222 12.40 -9.85 -26.93
CA ALA A 222 13.74 -10.00 -27.53
C ALA A 222 14.33 -8.65 -28.03
N ALA A 223 13.91 -7.53 -27.48
CA ALA A 223 14.69 -6.29 -27.58
C ALA A 223 16.05 -6.57 -26.96
N GLY A 224 17.12 -6.46 -27.75
CA GLY A 224 18.47 -6.82 -27.30
C GLY A 224 18.86 -6.02 -26.06
N LEU A 225 19.69 -6.59 -25.20
CA LEU A 225 20.16 -5.97 -23.94
C LEU A 225 20.66 -4.53 -24.18
N THR A 226 21.24 -4.28 -25.34
CA THR A 226 21.75 -2.97 -25.80
C THR A 226 20.62 -1.94 -26.00
N GLU A 227 19.48 -2.37 -26.53
CA GLU A 227 18.32 -1.51 -26.77
C GLU A 227 17.67 -1.13 -25.43
N THR A 228 17.52 -2.10 -24.52
CA THR A 228 17.01 -1.86 -23.16
C THR A 228 17.93 -0.89 -22.38
N LEU A 229 19.25 -1.03 -22.49
CA LEU A 229 20.21 -0.10 -21.85
C LEU A 229 20.12 1.32 -22.44
N THR A 230 19.95 1.44 -23.76
CA THR A 230 19.77 2.73 -24.42
C THR A 230 18.48 3.40 -23.97
N ASP A 231 17.40 2.61 -23.82
CA ASP A 231 16.12 3.09 -23.31
C ASP A 231 16.21 3.54 -21.86
N LEU A 232 16.86 2.76 -21.00
CA LEU A 232 17.13 3.17 -19.60
C LEU A 232 17.92 4.47 -19.53
N TRP A 233 18.94 4.64 -20.39
CA TRP A 233 19.72 5.87 -20.44
C TRP A 233 18.86 7.07 -20.88
N SER A 234 18.01 6.88 -21.89
CA SER A 234 17.09 7.92 -22.36
C SER A 234 16.09 8.34 -21.27
N LEU A 235 15.61 7.39 -20.47
CA LEU A 235 14.72 7.65 -19.33
C LEU A 235 15.48 8.34 -18.19
N ALA A 236 16.72 7.92 -17.91
CA ALA A 236 17.56 8.50 -16.87
C ALA A 236 17.95 9.97 -17.17
N THR A 237 17.96 10.37 -18.44
CA THR A 237 18.18 11.77 -18.84
C THR A 237 16.91 12.62 -18.91
N ASN A 238 15.72 12.02 -18.78
CA ASN A 238 14.44 12.73 -18.82
C ASN A 238 14.11 13.31 -17.44
N ILE A 239 14.26 14.63 -17.28
CA ILE A 239 13.97 15.34 -16.03
C ILE A 239 12.53 15.11 -15.52
N ARG A 240 11.54 14.93 -16.40
CA ARG A 240 10.15 14.71 -16.00
C ARG A 240 9.96 13.38 -15.30
N VAL A 241 10.71 12.34 -15.71
CA VAL A 241 10.72 11.03 -15.04
C VAL A 241 11.21 11.19 -13.59
N TRP A 242 12.28 11.96 -13.36
CA TRP A 242 12.81 12.22 -12.03
C TRP A 242 11.85 13.06 -11.17
N LEU A 243 11.19 14.06 -11.75
CA LEU A 243 10.21 14.87 -11.03
C LEU A 243 8.99 14.04 -10.59
N VAL A 244 8.50 13.14 -11.45
CA VAL A 244 7.44 12.20 -11.09
C VAL A 244 7.92 11.24 -10.01
N ALA A 245 9.13 10.68 -10.14
CA ALA A 245 9.72 9.82 -9.13
C ALA A 245 9.84 10.53 -7.77
N LEU A 246 10.23 11.82 -7.76
CA LEU A 246 10.32 12.63 -6.53
C LEU A 246 8.94 12.91 -5.92
N CYS A 247 7.93 13.19 -6.75
CA CYS A 247 6.54 13.33 -6.26
C CYS A 247 6.05 12.04 -5.59
N ILE A 248 6.31 10.88 -6.21
CA ILE A 248 5.90 9.59 -5.67
C ILE A 248 6.71 9.27 -4.40
N LEU A 249 8.03 9.48 -4.41
CA LEU A 249 8.90 9.26 -3.26
C LEU A 249 8.42 10.05 -2.03
N THR A 250 8.21 11.36 -2.18
CA THR A 250 7.80 12.22 -1.06
C THR A 250 6.36 11.93 -0.62
N GLY A 251 5.45 11.69 -1.57
CA GLY A 251 4.09 11.27 -1.27
C GLY A 251 4.02 9.92 -0.57
N TYR A 252 4.88 8.98 -0.94
CA TYR A 252 4.98 7.67 -0.30
C TYR A 252 5.68 7.75 1.07
N GLN A 253 6.66 8.65 1.22
CA GLN A 253 7.32 8.94 2.49
C GLN A 253 6.33 9.48 3.54
N VAL A 254 5.47 10.43 3.14
CA VAL A 254 4.40 10.96 4.01
C VAL A 254 3.40 9.85 4.40
N PHE A 255 3.05 8.97 3.47
CA PHE A 255 2.24 7.80 3.79
C PHE A 255 2.95 6.86 4.76
N TRP A 256 4.24 6.59 4.55
CA TRP A 256 5.03 5.69 5.40
C TRP A 256 5.11 6.18 6.85
N ALA A 257 5.19 7.50 7.06
CA ALA A 257 5.18 8.10 8.39
C ALA A 257 3.93 7.69 9.20
N THR A 258 2.80 7.45 8.55
CA THR A 258 1.57 7.03 9.25
C THR A 258 1.66 5.68 9.95
N TYR A 259 2.65 4.84 9.61
CA TYR A 259 2.87 3.57 10.31
C TYR A 259 3.39 3.76 11.75
N SER A 260 3.96 4.92 12.05
CA SER A 260 4.41 5.29 13.39
C SER A 260 3.37 6.09 14.20
N TYR A 261 2.14 6.29 13.68
CA TYR A 261 1.09 7.01 14.40
C TYR A 261 0.74 6.35 15.72
N SER A 262 0.68 5.00 15.77
CA SER A 262 0.31 4.31 17.01
C SER A 262 1.29 4.60 18.14
N ALA A 263 2.58 4.43 17.92
CA ALA A 263 3.60 4.71 18.93
C ALA A 263 3.69 6.21 19.26
N PHE A 264 3.64 7.08 18.25
CA PHE A 264 3.61 8.53 18.45
C PHE A 264 2.45 8.98 19.36
N LEU A 265 1.24 8.48 19.12
CA LEU A 265 0.07 8.84 19.92
C LEU A 265 0.16 8.31 21.35
N GLN A 266 0.72 7.11 21.56
CA GLN A 266 0.95 6.57 22.90
C GLN A 266 1.99 7.39 23.66
N THR A 267 3.12 7.68 23.04
CA THR A 267 4.25 8.34 23.71
C THR A 267 4.05 9.84 23.94
N GLN A 268 3.40 10.55 22.99
CA GLN A 268 3.22 12.00 23.08
C GLN A 268 1.96 12.41 23.85
N PHE A 269 0.88 11.61 23.77
CA PHE A 269 -0.41 11.95 24.36
C PHE A 269 -0.83 10.98 25.49
N GLY A 270 0.00 9.98 25.82
CA GLY A 270 -0.26 9.06 26.93
C GLY A 270 -1.48 8.17 26.74
N LEU A 271 -1.88 7.91 25.48
CA LEU A 271 -3.04 7.08 25.19
C LEU A 271 -2.73 5.59 25.40
N ASP A 272 -3.71 4.84 25.90
CA ASP A 272 -3.60 3.39 26.01
C ASP A 272 -3.66 2.68 24.64
N ALA A 273 -3.26 1.41 24.60
CA ALA A 273 -3.18 0.62 23.38
C ALA A 273 -4.53 0.50 22.65
N VAL A 274 -5.65 0.40 23.39
CA VAL A 274 -7.00 0.27 22.82
C VAL A 274 -7.43 1.58 22.15
N ALA A 275 -7.25 2.72 22.84
CA ALA A 275 -7.59 4.04 22.31
C ALA A 275 -6.77 4.36 21.04
N VAL A 276 -5.49 4.04 21.06
CA VAL A 276 -4.59 4.26 19.91
C VAL A 276 -4.94 3.34 18.74
N ALA A 277 -5.22 2.07 18.99
CA ALA A 277 -5.63 1.14 17.92
C ALA A 277 -6.94 1.59 17.26
N ALA A 278 -7.89 2.12 18.05
CA ALA A 278 -9.11 2.69 17.53
C ALA A 278 -8.85 3.93 16.65
N LEU A 279 -8.03 4.88 17.13
CA LEU A 279 -7.63 6.08 16.37
C LEU A 279 -6.93 5.75 15.07
N THR A 280 -5.99 4.82 15.10
CA THR A 280 -5.23 4.43 13.90
C THR A 280 -6.06 3.61 12.93
N THR A 281 -7.11 2.94 13.39
CA THR A 281 -8.10 2.29 12.51
C THR A 281 -8.90 3.32 11.70
N VAL A 282 -9.23 4.48 12.28
CA VAL A 282 -9.89 5.59 11.55
C VAL A 282 -9.08 5.99 10.32
N ARG A 283 -7.76 6.01 10.42
CA ARG A 283 -6.87 6.27 9.28
C ARG A 283 -7.17 5.36 8.09
N LEU A 284 -7.42 4.07 8.32
CA LEU A 284 -7.69 3.12 7.24
C LEU A 284 -9.03 3.39 6.57
N TRP A 285 -10.05 3.81 7.33
CA TRP A 285 -11.34 4.23 6.78
C TRP A 285 -11.24 5.52 5.94
N MET A 286 -10.24 6.36 6.20
CA MET A 286 -9.99 7.56 5.39
C MET A 286 -9.37 7.25 4.04
N ARG A 287 -8.88 6.03 3.79
CA ARG A 287 -8.26 5.63 2.52
C ARG A 287 -9.20 5.76 1.32
N PRO A 288 -10.40 5.14 1.29
CA PRO A 288 -11.33 5.33 0.19
C PRO A 288 -11.81 6.78 0.07
N VAL A 289 -12.02 7.45 1.20
CA VAL A 289 -12.49 8.85 1.23
C VAL A 289 -11.45 9.78 0.59
N GLY A 290 -10.20 9.72 1.03
CA GLY A 290 -9.13 10.57 0.51
C GLY A 290 -8.85 10.33 -0.97
N ALA A 291 -8.78 9.05 -1.39
CA ALA A 291 -8.53 8.70 -2.79
C ALA A 291 -9.64 9.19 -3.73
N VAL A 292 -10.91 9.01 -3.34
CA VAL A 292 -12.06 9.45 -4.13
C VAL A 292 -12.11 10.98 -4.23
N ILE A 293 -11.99 11.69 -3.11
CA ILE A 293 -11.98 13.17 -3.09
C ILE A 293 -10.85 13.71 -3.97
N ALA A 294 -9.64 13.18 -3.81
CA ALA A 294 -8.49 13.64 -4.59
C ALA A 294 -8.63 13.33 -6.09
N GLY A 295 -9.21 12.18 -6.45
CA GLY A 295 -9.54 11.84 -7.83
C GLY A 295 -10.46 12.86 -8.48
N PHE A 296 -11.60 13.17 -7.85
CA PHE A 296 -12.54 14.20 -8.35
C PHE A 296 -11.91 15.58 -8.45
N ILE A 297 -11.08 15.98 -7.46
CA ILE A 297 -10.36 17.26 -7.49
C ILE A 297 -9.33 17.25 -8.62
N GLY A 298 -8.61 16.14 -8.82
CA GLY A 298 -7.63 15.97 -9.89
C GLY A 298 -8.26 16.11 -11.27
N ASP A 299 -9.39 15.46 -11.51
CA ASP A 299 -10.13 15.55 -12.78
C ASP A 299 -10.64 16.97 -13.04
N ARG A 300 -11.05 17.69 -11.99
CA ARG A 300 -11.61 19.04 -12.11
C ARG A 300 -10.57 20.14 -12.37
N TYR A 301 -9.39 20.04 -11.71
CA TYR A 301 -8.40 21.15 -11.66
C TYR A 301 -7.08 20.88 -12.36
N HIS A 302 -6.78 19.73 -12.80
CA HIS A 302 -5.51 19.21 -13.33
C HIS A 302 -4.79 18.29 -12.32
N PRO A 303 -4.49 17.04 -12.71
CA PRO A 303 -3.95 16.02 -11.78
C PRO A 303 -2.65 16.44 -11.09
N VAL A 304 -1.67 17.00 -11.83
CA VAL A 304 -0.36 17.38 -11.28
C VAL A 304 -0.47 18.58 -10.33
N ARG A 305 -1.33 19.57 -10.64
CA ARG A 305 -1.58 20.69 -9.73
C ARG A 305 -2.20 20.21 -8.43
N SER A 306 -3.23 19.37 -8.54
CA SER A 306 -3.90 18.76 -7.38
C SER A 306 -2.95 17.94 -6.55
N LEU A 307 -2.04 17.19 -7.19
CA LEU A 307 -0.98 16.42 -6.51
C LEU A 307 -0.05 17.33 -5.70
N GLY A 308 0.47 18.40 -6.30
CA GLY A 308 1.37 19.35 -5.61
C GLY A 308 0.71 19.96 -4.38
N VAL A 309 -0.56 20.40 -4.52
CA VAL A 309 -1.36 20.93 -3.40
C VAL A 309 -1.58 19.86 -2.34
N ALA A 310 -1.97 18.64 -2.73
CA ALA A 310 -2.22 17.53 -1.79
C ALA A 310 -0.96 17.15 -1.01
N ILE A 311 0.22 17.06 -1.67
CA ILE A 311 1.50 16.77 -0.99
C ILE A 311 1.84 17.88 0.00
N ALA A 312 1.68 19.16 -0.36
CA ALA A 312 1.94 20.29 0.54
C ALA A 312 1.04 20.24 1.77
N PHE A 313 -0.27 20.02 1.59
CA PHE A 313 -1.21 19.92 2.72
C PHE A 313 -0.99 18.65 3.55
N ALA A 314 -0.60 17.54 2.95
CA ALA A 314 -0.22 16.34 3.69
C ALA A 314 1.02 16.58 4.56
N GLY A 315 2.06 17.24 4.04
CA GLY A 315 3.23 17.68 4.81
C GLY A 315 2.85 18.62 5.94
N LEU A 316 2.03 19.64 5.65
CA LEU A 316 1.55 20.58 6.65
C LEU A 316 0.73 19.89 7.75
N SER A 317 -0.07 18.89 7.43
CA SER A 317 -0.84 18.12 8.42
C SER A 317 0.05 17.33 9.37
N LEU A 318 1.18 16.78 8.91
CA LEU A 318 2.17 16.14 9.78
C LEU A 318 2.83 17.16 10.72
N LEU A 319 3.21 18.33 10.21
CA LEU A 319 3.75 19.42 11.04
C LEU A 319 2.70 19.91 12.05
N GLY A 320 1.42 19.94 11.65
CA GLY A 320 0.30 20.30 12.52
C GLY A 320 0.14 19.36 13.72
N LEU A 321 0.39 18.07 13.56
CA LEU A 321 0.35 17.10 14.66
C LEU A 321 1.41 17.38 15.73
N LEU A 322 2.55 17.97 15.36
CA LEU A 322 3.66 18.27 16.26
C LEU A 322 3.41 19.47 17.17
N VAL A 323 2.49 20.35 16.80
CA VAL A 323 2.16 21.55 17.60
C VAL A 323 0.97 21.35 18.54
N LEU A 324 0.36 20.16 18.51
CA LEU A 324 -0.73 19.82 19.42
C LEU A 324 -0.19 19.65 20.86
N PRO A 325 -0.83 20.29 21.86
CA PRO A 325 -0.47 20.09 23.27
C PRO A 325 -0.64 18.62 23.70
N ALA A 326 0.20 18.16 24.64
CA ALA A 326 0.15 16.78 25.12
C ALA A 326 -1.17 16.44 25.84
N ASP A 327 -1.86 17.43 26.40
CA ASP A 327 -3.16 17.32 27.04
C ASP A 327 -4.34 17.50 26.08
N SER A 328 -4.10 17.43 24.76
CA SER A 328 -5.14 17.57 23.75
C SER A 328 -6.27 16.54 23.94
N PRO A 329 -7.54 16.97 23.87
CA PRO A 329 -8.66 16.07 24.03
C PRO A 329 -8.72 15.02 22.89
N TYR A 330 -9.16 13.82 23.22
CA TYR A 330 -9.26 12.69 22.29
C TYR A 330 -9.99 13.05 20.98
N THR A 331 -11.03 13.86 21.06
CA THR A 331 -11.79 14.33 19.89
C THR A 331 -10.93 15.16 18.94
N LEU A 332 -10.04 16.01 19.44
CA LEU A 332 -9.11 16.78 18.61
C LEU A 332 -8.10 15.86 17.91
N LEU A 333 -7.55 14.90 18.64
CA LEU A 333 -6.63 13.89 18.07
C LEU A 333 -7.33 13.07 16.99
N TYR A 334 -8.58 12.67 17.21
CA TYR A 334 -9.40 11.96 16.23
C TYR A 334 -9.52 12.75 14.92
N PHE A 335 -9.90 14.03 14.99
CA PHE A 335 -10.04 14.88 13.81
C PHE A 335 -8.69 15.17 13.15
N ALA A 336 -7.62 15.36 13.91
CA ALA A 336 -6.29 15.58 13.37
C ALA A 336 -5.76 14.36 12.61
N VAL A 337 -5.90 13.16 13.18
CA VAL A 337 -5.54 11.89 12.52
C VAL A 337 -6.42 11.63 11.29
N ALA A 338 -7.73 11.84 11.38
CA ALA A 338 -8.63 11.65 10.25
C ALA A 338 -8.30 12.62 9.10
N THR A 339 -8.11 13.91 9.39
CA THR A 339 -7.78 14.92 8.38
C THR A 339 -6.45 14.65 7.71
N SER A 340 -5.38 14.38 8.50
CA SER A 340 -4.08 14.05 7.94
C SER A 340 -4.16 12.80 7.05
N SER A 341 -4.94 11.81 7.47
CA SER A 341 -5.12 10.56 6.71
C SER A 341 -5.84 10.78 5.38
N VAL A 342 -6.90 11.59 5.35
CA VAL A 342 -7.60 11.95 4.10
C VAL A 342 -6.62 12.60 3.10
N LEU A 343 -5.80 13.55 3.57
CA LEU A 343 -4.81 14.24 2.73
C LEU A 343 -3.75 13.27 2.20
N ILE A 344 -3.20 12.43 3.08
CA ILE A 344 -2.16 11.46 2.73
C ILE A 344 -2.66 10.39 1.75
N TYR A 345 -3.85 9.84 1.98
CA TYR A 345 -4.44 8.89 1.04
C TYR A 345 -4.91 9.55 -0.26
N GLY A 346 -5.26 10.83 -0.20
CA GLY A 346 -5.49 11.65 -1.38
C GLY A 346 -4.26 11.73 -2.27
N VAL A 347 -3.08 11.98 -1.72
CA VAL A 347 -1.80 11.94 -2.45
C VAL A 347 -1.61 10.57 -3.11
N ARG A 348 -1.81 9.48 -2.37
CA ARG A 348 -1.68 8.12 -2.93
C ARG A 348 -2.65 7.83 -4.07
N GLY A 349 -3.87 8.39 -4.00
CA GLY A 349 -4.89 8.20 -5.03
C GLY A 349 -4.53 8.82 -6.37
N ILE A 350 -3.73 9.89 -6.38
CA ILE A 350 -3.49 10.67 -7.61
C ILE A 350 -2.04 10.77 -8.05
N TYR A 351 -1.03 10.33 -7.27
CA TYR A 351 0.37 10.53 -7.64
C TYR A 351 0.74 9.84 -8.96
N TRP A 352 0.16 8.68 -9.28
CA TRP A 352 0.39 8.02 -10.56
C TRP A 352 -0.24 8.73 -11.75
N ALA A 353 -1.25 9.58 -11.55
CA ALA A 353 -1.81 10.40 -12.62
C ALA A 353 -0.80 11.40 -13.17
N SER A 354 0.24 11.75 -12.40
CA SER A 354 1.36 12.59 -12.86
C SER A 354 2.25 11.91 -13.92
N PHE A 355 2.22 10.57 -14.02
CA PHE A 355 3.06 9.83 -14.96
C PHE A 355 2.81 10.22 -16.43
N ASN A 356 1.58 10.54 -16.79
CA ASN A 356 1.23 10.97 -18.16
C ASN A 356 2.01 12.21 -18.61
N THR A 357 2.50 13.03 -17.68
CA THR A 357 3.30 14.23 -18.00
C THR A 357 4.76 13.94 -18.32
N THR A 358 5.22 12.70 -18.15
CA THR A 358 6.58 12.30 -18.52
C THR A 358 6.81 12.29 -20.01
N ARG A 359 5.72 12.19 -20.81
CA ARG A 359 5.76 12.06 -22.29
C ARG A 359 6.59 10.87 -22.77
N VAL A 360 6.72 9.85 -21.96
CA VAL A 360 7.38 8.61 -22.36
C VAL A 360 6.48 7.89 -23.37
N ALA A 361 7.10 7.41 -24.45
CA ALA A 361 6.38 6.66 -25.47
C ALA A 361 5.72 5.38 -24.85
N PRO A 362 4.52 5.00 -25.31
CA PRO A 362 3.80 3.84 -24.74
C PRO A 362 4.63 2.56 -24.69
N GLN A 363 5.52 2.34 -25.67
CA GLN A 363 6.41 1.19 -25.77
C GLN A 363 7.44 1.12 -24.64
N ARG A 364 7.80 2.27 -24.04
CA ARG A 364 8.76 2.42 -22.93
C ARG A 364 8.08 2.70 -21.59
N ALA A 365 6.76 2.78 -21.58
CA ALA A 365 6.00 3.13 -20.36
C ALA A 365 6.24 2.15 -19.21
N GLY A 366 6.30 0.84 -19.49
CA GLY A 366 6.57 -0.19 -18.48
C GLY A 366 7.94 -0.01 -17.83
N LEU A 367 8.98 0.25 -18.63
CA LEU A 367 10.34 0.48 -18.13
C LEU A 367 10.42 1.75 -17.28
N ALA A 368 9.75 2.83 -17.73
CA ALA A 368 9.70 4.10 -17.01
C ALA A 368 8.92 3.97 -15.68
N ILE A 369 7.79 3.25 -15.67
CA ILE A 369 7.03 2.93 -14.44
C ILE A 369 7.91 2.12 -13.47
N GLY A 370 8.65 1.12 -13.97
CA GLY A 370 9.59 0.35 -13.16
C GLY A 370 10.66 1.21 -12.52
N MET A 371 11.29 2.10 -13.29
CA MET A 371 12.31 3.04 -12.80
C MET A 371 11.74 4.03 -11.76
N VAL A 372 10.59 4.62 -12.05
CA VAL A 372 9.90 5.52 -11.12
C VAL A 372 9.49 4.79 -9.83
N SER A 373 9.02 3.55 -9.94
CA SER A 373 8.64 2.73 -8.77
C SER A 373 9.84 2.38 -7.91
N MET A 374 10.96 2.00 -8.54
CA MET A 374 12.19 1.65 -7.81
C MET A 374 12.68 2.81 -6.95
N ILE A 375 12.58 4.05 -7.44
CA ILE A 375 12.95 5.25 -6.70
C ILE A 375 11.85 5.63 -5.71
N GLY A 376 10.61 5.70 -6.18
CA GLY A 376 9.46 6.19 -5.43
C GLY A 376 9.11 5.36 -4.20
N TYR A 377 9.42 4.06 -4.21
CA TYR A 377 9.15 3.14 -3.10
C TYR A 377 10.37 2.82 -2.23
N THR A 378 11.52 3.50 -2.44
CA THR A 378 12.67 3.38 -1.52
C THR A 378 12.37 3.72 -0.06
N PRO A 379 11.33 4.53 0.31
CA PRO A 379 10.93 4.68 1.69
C PRO A 379 10.65 3.38 2.44
N ASP A 380 10.22 2.30 1.77
CA ASP A 380 10.07 0.97 2.39
C ASP A 380 11.39 0.47 3.02
N ILE A 381 12.54 0.90 2.49
CA ILE A 381 13.86 0.47 2.96
C ILE A 381 14.36 1.36 4.10
N TYR A 382 14.35 2.70 3.89
CA TYR A 382 15.07 3.60 4.81
C TYR A 382 14.18 4.22 5.91
N MET A 383 12.86 4.33 5.70
CA MET A 383 11.98 4.98 6.69
C MET A 383 11.94 4.24 8.04
N PRO A 384 11.90 2.88 8.09
CA PRO A 384 12.01 2.17 9.37
C PRO A 384 13.30 2.50 10.10
N MET A 385 14.43 2.50 9.40
CA MET A 385 15.75 2.79 9.96
C MET A 385 15.89 4.24 10.41
N LEU A 386 15.37 5.18 9.62
CA LEU A 386 15.33 6.61 10.00
C LEU A 386 14.53 6.83 11.28
N ASN A 387 13.34 6.22 11.38
CA ASN A 387 12.51 6.29 12.57
C ASN A 387 13.28 5.80 13.82
N THR A 388 13.87 4.60 13.72
CA THR A 388 14.68 4.03 14.81
C THR A 388 15.85 4.92 15.17
N TYR A 389 16.64 5.37 14.19
CA TYR A 389 17.82 6.22 14.43
C TYR A 389 17.44 7.48 15.20
N LEU A 390 16.38 8.17 14.80
CA LEU A 390 15.96 9.40 15.45
C LEU A 390 15.47 9.16 16.89
N ILE A 391 14.67 8.11 17.10
CA ILE A 391 14.12 7.79 18.42
C ILE A 391 15.21 7.32 19.38
N THR A 392 16.12 6.45 18.94
CA THR A 392 17.19 5.92 19.80
C THR A 392 18.26 6.95 20.10
N THR A 393 18.51 7.92 19.19
CA THR A 393 19.53 8.94 19.35
C THR A 393 19.04 10.11 20.20
N TYR A 394 17.78 10.55 19.99
CA TYR A 394 17.25 11.79 20.60
C TYR A 394 16.16 11.52 21.64
N GLY A 395 15.82 10.26 21.90
CA GLY A 395 14.71 9.88 22.77
C GLY A 395 13.36 9.96 22.06
N GLU A 396 12.32 9.33 22.63
CA GLU A 396 11.01 9.18 21.98
C GLU A 396 10.36 10.52 21.64
N ALA A 397 10.28 11.45 22.58
CA ALA A 397 9.61 12.73 22.36
C ALA A 397 10.23 13.54 21.22
N VAL A 398 11.55 13.77 21.28
CA VAL A 398 12.28 14.54 20.26
C VAL A 398 12.43 13.73 18.98
N GLY A 399 12.65 12.43 19.08
CA GLY A 399 12.80 11.53 17.95
C GLY A 399 11.58 11.53 17.03
N TYR A 400 10.37 11.42 17.58
CA TYR A 400 9.14 11.52 16.77
C TYR A 400 8.93 12.92 16.19
N GLN A 401 9.26 13.99 16.94
CA GLN A 401 9.20 15.36 16.40
C GLN A 401 10.12 15.52 15.18
N LEU A 402 11.36 15.04 15.28
CA LEU A 402 12.32 15.08 14.17
C LEU A 402 11.86 14.20 12.99
N TYR A 403 11.31 13.01 13.28
CA TYR A 403 10.82 12.09 12.25
C TYR A 403 9.67 12.71 11.46
N PHE A 404 8.58 13.10 12.11
CA PHE A 404 7.44 13.70 11.42
C PHE A 404 7.78 15.08 10.86
N GLY A 405 8.62 15.85 11.55
CA GLY A 405 9.10 17.15 11.08
C GLY A 405 9.91 17.04 9.79
N SER A 406 10.87 16.12 9.72
CA SER A 406 11.67 15.88 8.50
C SER A 406 10.81 15.43 7.33
N VAL A 407 9.84 14.52 7.56
CA VAL A 407 8.91 14.06 6.53
C VAL A 407 7.98 15.17 6.07
N GLY A 408 7.44 15.96 7.02
CA GLY A 408 6.61 17.10 6.70
C GLY A 408 7.33 18.15 5.86
N VAL A 409 8.60 18.45 6.17
CA VAL A 409 9.44 19.39 5.39
C VAL A 409 9.79 18.82 4.03
N THR A 410 10.20 17.55 3.93
CA THR A 410 10.53 16.93 2.63
C THR A 410 9.34 16.83 1.70
N ALA A 411 8.11 16.78 2.20
CA ALA A 411 6.90 16.85 1.38
C ALA A 411 6.84 18.14 0.52
N PHE A 412 7.35 19.27 1.00
CA PHE A 412 7.38 20.51 0.22
C PHE A 412 8.33 20.44 -0.99
N PHE A 413 9.39 19.62 -0.93
CA PHE A 413 10.21 19.37 -2.12
C PHE A 413 9.42 18.59 -3.19
N GLY A 414 8.60 17.62 -2.79
CA GLY A 414 7.69 16.92 -3.70
C GLY A 414 6.61 17.82 -4.28
N ALA A 415 6.04 18.71 -3.46
CA ALA A 415 5.11 19.71 -3.93
C ALA A 415 5.77 20.66 -4.95
N GLY A 416 7.00 21.14 -4.67
CA GLY A 416 7.80 21.94 -5.59
C GLY A 416 8.08 21.20 -6.91
N ALA A 417 8.43 19.91 -6.84
CA ALA A 417 8.62 19.07 -8.02
C ALA A 417 7.34 18.96 -8.87
N ALA A 418 6.18 18.80 -8.24
CA ALA A 418 4.90 18.76 -8.95
C ALA A 418 4.58 20.11 -9.63
N PHE A 419 4.81 21.24 -8.97
CA PHE A 419 4.59 22.57 -9.59
C PHE A 419 5.60 22.85 -10.71
N TYR A 420 6.85 22.42 -10.56
CA TYR A 420 7.84 22.55 -11.64
C TYR A 420 7.50 21.65 -12.83
N LEU A 421 7.03 20.42 -12.59
CA LEU A 421 6.52 19.54 -13.64
C LEU A 421 5.32 20.16 -14.38
N LEU A 422 4.43 20.83 -13.65
CA LEU A 422 3.31 21.56 -14.23
C LEU A 422 3.79 22.74 -15.11
N HIS A 423 4.82 23.46 -14.69
CA HIS A 423 5.43 24.55 -15.48
C HIS A 423 6.01 24.02 -16.79
N LEU A 424 6.82 22.95 -16.74
CA LEU A 424 7.35 22.30 -17.93
C LEU A 424 6.27 21.80 -18.89
N SER A 425 5.09 21.44 -18.38
CA SER A 425 3.98 20.96 -19.22
C SER A 425 3.26 22.09 -19.95
N LYS A 426 3.27 23.31 -19.42
CA LYS A 426 2.68 24.51 -20.07
C LYS A 426 3.54 25.04 -21.20
N ASP A 427 4.87 24.95 -21.06
CA ASP A 427 5.79 25.46 -22.10
C ASP A 427 5.72 24.62 -23.39
N ASP A 428 5.07 23.48 -23.34
CA ASP A 428 4.91 22.57 -24.48
C ASP A 428 3.54 22.70 -25.18
N GLU A 429 2.59 23.46 -24.65
CA GLU A 429 1.37 23.78 -25.38
C GLU A 429 1.77 24.75 -26.52
N PRO A 430 1.52 24.40 -27.80
CA PRO A 430 1.81 25.33 -28.87
C PRO A 430 1.00 26.62 -28.61
N LEU A 431 1.66 27.78 -28.78
CA LEU A 431 1.03 29.09 -28.81
C LEU A 431 0.00 29.12 -29.97
N SER A 432 -1.09 28.42 -29.82
CA SER A 432 -2.19 28.41 -30.78
C SER A 432 -3.37 29.17 -30.19
N SER A 433 -3.56 30.32 -30.82
CA SER A 433 -4.76 31.16 -30.85
C SER A 433 -5.01 32.06 -29.63
N THR A 434 -4.33 33.20 -29.63
CA THR A 434 -5.01 34.46 -29.37
C THR A 434 -5.94 34.79 -30.51
#